data_a45f3f2a84536e59390430b0e49eb398
#
_entry.id   a45f3f2a84536e59390430b0e49eb398
#
_cell.length_a   1.000
_cell.length_b   1.000
_cell.length_c   1.000
_cell.angle_alpha   90.00
_cell.angle_beta   90.00
_cell.angle_gamma   90.00
#
_symmetry.space_group_name_H-M   'P 1'
#
loop_
_entity.id
_entity.type
_entity.pdbx_description
1 polymer ?
#
loop_
_entity_poly.entity_id
_entity_poly.type
_entity_poly.pdbx_seq_one_letter_code
_entity_poly.pdbx_strand_id
1 'polypeptide(L)'
;AMAKAIEDAIAALQYKDADYTKVDAAIAKANALNKNDYKDFSGVEAAVNAVVRDKNITEQSEVDAMAKAIEDAIAALQYKDADYTKVDAAIAKANALNKNDYKDFSGVEAAVNAVVRDKNITEQSEVDAMAKAIEDAIAALQYKDADYTKVDAAIAKANALNKDNYKDFTGVEAAVNAVTRGKNLTEQTEVDAMAKAIEDAIAALQYKDADYTKVDAAIAKAN
;
A
#
# COMPACT_ATOMS: atom_id res chain seq x y z
N ALA A 1 0.12 83.21 -38.84
CA ALA A 1 0.74 82.07 -39.51
C ALA A 1 1.69 81.28 -38.55
N MET A 2 2.65 81.95 -37.88
CA MET A 2 3.69 81.34 -37.04
C MET A 2 3.08 80.66 -35.75
N ALA A 3 2.14 81.33 -35.06
CA ALA A 3 1.50 80.83 -33.87
C ALA A 3 0.70 79.52 -34.18
N LYS A 4 -0.05 79.52 -35.28
CA LYS A 4 -0.81 78.32 -35.73
C LYS A 4 0.09 77.15 -36.08
N ALA A 5 1.26 77.39 -36.72
CA ALA A 5 2.23 76.34 -37.03
C ALA A 5 2.82 75.70 -35.77
N ILE A 6 3.06 76.55 -34.71
CA ILE A 6 3.50 76.02 -33.39
C ILE A 6 2.41 75.22 -32.72
N GLU A 7 1.16 75.67 -32.74
CA GLU A 7 -0.01 74.99 -32.22
C GLU A 7 -0.22 73.65 -32.93
N ASP A 8 -0.15 73.63 -34.27
CA ASP A 8 -0.29 72.41 -35.08
C ASP A 8 0.87 71.43 -34.78
N ALA A 9 2.11 71.92 -34.59
CA ALA A 9 3.24 71.08 -34.21
C ALA A 9 3.11 70.47 -32.80
N ILE A 10 2.60 71.25 -31.85
CA ILE A 10 2.32 70.80 -30.50
C ILE A 10 1.22 69.74 -30.51
N ALA A 11 0.13 69.97 -31.30
CA ALA A 11 -0.96 69.06 -31.45
C ALA A 11 -0.56 67.73 -32.14
N ALA A 12 0.50 67.72 -32.93
CA ALA A 12 1.06 66.55 -33.58
C ALA A 12 2.01 65.73 -32.70
N LEU A 13 2.35 66.25 -31.50
CA LEU A 13 3.19 65.47 -30.55
C LEU A 13 2.44 64.24 -30.02
N GLN A 14 3.10 63.11 -30.15
CA GLN A 14 2.62 61.85 -29.57
C GLN A 14 3.53 61.46 -28.42
N TYR A 15 2.91 60.96 -27.36
CA TYR A 15 3.65 60.35 -26.27
C TYR A 15 4.29 59.02 -26.71
N LYS A 16 5.44 58.71 -26.14
CA LYS A 16 6.07 57.39 -26.29
C LYS A 16 5.14 56.33 -25.68
N ASP A 17 5.17 55.12 -26.23
CA ASP A 17 4.47 53.99 -25.68
C ASP A 17 4.94 53.68 -24.24
N ALA A 18 4.08 53.15 -23.41
CA ALA A 18 4.42 52.65 -22.09
C ALA A 18 5.34 51.42 -22.21
N ASP A 19 6.11 51.16 -21.16
CA ASP A 19 6.98 49.99 -21.05
C ASP A 19 6.17 48.77 -20.47
N TYR A 20 5.96 47.75 -21.30
CA TYR A 20 5.24 46.52 -20.97
C TYR A 20 6.14 45.39 -20.48
N THR A 21 7.44 45.61 -20.29
CA THR A 21 8.39 44.55 -19.94
C THR A 21 7.94 43.74 -18.70
N LYS A 22 7.40 44.43 -17.68
CA LYS A 22 6.91 43.77 -16.45
C LYS A 22 5.65 42.93 -16.74
N VAL A 23 4.74 43.45 -17.58
CA VAL A 23 3.52 42.72 -17.98
C VAL A 23 3.90 41.47 -18.74
N ASP A 24 4.81 41.57 -19.72
CA ASP A 24 5.26 40.43 -20.51
C ASP A 24 5.96 39.40 -19.63
N ALA A 25 6.74 39.81 -18.66
CA ALA A 25 7.36 38.92 -17.68
C ALA A 25 6.32 38.21 -16.80
N ALA A 26 5.27 38.91 -16.35
CA ALA A 26 4.18 38.34 -15.55
C ALA A 26 3.36 37.36 -16.37
N ILE A 27 3.03 37.69 -17.63
CA ILE A 27 2.34 36.76 -18.55
C ILE A 27 3.17 35.51 -18.82
N ALA A 28 4.49 35.66 -19.01
CA ALA A 28 5.39 34.53 -19.22
C ALA A 28 5.40 33.59 -17.99
N LYS A 29 5.43 34.18 -16.77
CA LYS A 29 5.30 33.38 -15.53
C LYS A 29 3.96 32.64 -15.49
N ALA A 30 2.83 33.32 -15.78
CA ALA A 30 1.50 32.71 -15.79
C ALA A 30 1.43 31.54 -16.80
N ASN A 31 1.97 31.72 -18.00
CA ASN A 31 1.96 30.71 -19.07
C ASN A 31 2.89 29.51 -18.78
N ALA A 32 3.88 29.66 -17.89
CA ALA A 32 4.77 28.58 -17.47
C ALA A 32 4.10 27.65 -16.43
N LEU A 33 2.99 28.07 -15.81
CA LEU A 33 2.28 27.27 -14.83
C LEU A 33 1.39 26.22 -15.51
N ASN A 34 1.38 25.01 -14.94
CA ASN A 34 0.39 24.01 -15.36
C ASN A 34 -0.93 24.25 -14.62
N LYS A 35 -1.91 24.82 -15.31
CA LYS A 35 -3.21 25.16 -14.73
C LYS A 35 -3.96 23.98 -14.11
N ASN A 36 -3.64 22.74 -14.54
CA ASN A 36 -4.28 21.54 -14.01
C ASN A 36 -3.86 21.22 -12.57
N ASP A 37 -2.76 21.81 -12.10
CA ASP A 37 -2.24 21.57 -10.74
C ASP A 37 -2.95 22.41 -9.67
N TYR A 38 -3.77 23.40 -10.09
CA TYR A 38 -4.40 24.35 -9.18
C TYR A 38 -5.90 24.12 -9.05
N LYS A 39 -6.46 24.47 -7.88
CA LYS A 39 -7.90 24.36 -7.57
C LYS A 39 -8.73 25.28 -8.47
N ASP A 40 -8.26 26.50 -8.66
CA ASP A 40 -8.86 27.50 -9.54
C ASP A 40 -7.76 28.35 -10.20
N PHE A 41 -7.76 28.42 -11.50
CA PHE A 41 -6.81 29.21 -12.29
C PHE A 41 -7.49 30.41 -12.98
N SER A 42 -8.79 30.58 -12.82
CA SER A 42 -9.61 31.57 -13.52
C SER A 42 -9.18 33.02 -13.23
N GLY A 43 -8.72 33.31 -12.02
CA GLY A 43 -8.21 34.62 -11.65
C GLY A 43 -6.97 35.02 -12.44
N VAL A 44 -6.07 34.10 -12.68
CA VAL A 44 -4.86 34.34 -13.53
C VAL A 44 -5.27 34.55 -14.97
N GLU A 45 -6.14 33.70 -15.51
CA GLU A 45 -6.66 33.86 -16.89
C GLU A 45 -7.36 35.23 -17.06
N ALA A 46 -8.18 35.63 -16.10
CA ALA A 46 -8.86 36.93 -16.12
C ALA A 46 -7.88 38.12 -16.09
N ALA A 47 -6.86 38.06 -15.23
CA ALA A 47 -5.86 39.12 -15.12
C ALA A 47 -5.02 39.24 -16.42
N VAL A 48 -4.63 38.10 -17.02
CA VAL A 48 -3.91 38.10 -18.31
C VAL A 48 -4.77 38.64 -19.44
N ASN A 49 -6.04 38.26 -19.50
CA ASN A 49 -6.97 38.72 -20.53
C ASN A 49 -7.38 40.18 -20.39
N ALA A 50 -7.23 40.76 -19.19
CA ALA A 50 -7.51 42.17 -18.93
C ALA A 50 -6.39 43.12 -19.38
N VAL A 51 -5.27 42.59 -19.87
CA VAL A 51 -4.13 43.43 -20.33
C VAL A 51 -4.50 44.22 -21.59
N VAL A 52 -4.36 45.52 -21.52
CA VAL A 52 -4.56 46.47 -22.62
C VAL A 52 -3.21 47.02 -23.10
N ARG A 53 -2.95 47.08 -24.39
CA ARG A 53 -1.62 47.41 -24.94
C ARG A 53 -1.60 48.72 -25.75
N ASP A 54 -2.51 49.62 -25.47
CA ASP A 54 -2.62 50.93 -26.15
C ASP A 54 -2.23 52.13 -25.25
N LYS A 55 -1.54 51.86 -24.13
CA LYS A 55 -1.13 52.85 -23.16
C LYS A 55 0.17 53.57 -23.56
N ASN A 56 0.24 54.87 -23.28
CA ASN A 56 1.46 55.66 -23.45
C ASN A 56 2.20 55.85 -22.14
N ILE A 57 3.37 56.46 -22.18
CA ILE A 57 4.26 56.60 -21.00
C ILE A 57 3.66 57.39 -19.83
N THR A 58 2.66 58.24 -20.07
CA THR A 58 1.97 58.96 -18.99
C THR A 58 1.02 58.05 -18.19
N GLU A 59 0.69 56.88 -18.72
CA GLU A 59 -0.15 55.85 -18.15
C GLU A 59 0.64 54.63 -17.63
N GLN A 60 1.98 54.79 -17.46
CA GLN A 60 2.87 53.70 -17.02
C GLN A 60 2.41 53.06 -15.71
N SER A 61 1.83 53.85 -14.79
CA SER A 61 1.29 53.31 -13.52
C SER A 61 0.15 52.30 -13.72
N GLU A 62 -0.67 52.47 -14.76
CA GLU A 62 -1.74 51.55 -15.10
C GLU A 62 -1.15 50.25 -15.67
N VAL A 63 -0.11 50.34 -16.50
CA VAL A 63 0.60 49.18 -17.04
C VAL A 63 1.29 48.42 -15.91
N ASP A 64 1.94 49.11 -14.97
CA ASP A 64 2.54 48.45 -13.79
C ASP A 64 1.47 47.76 -12.91
N ALA A 65 0.26 48.36 -12.81
CA ALA A 65 -0.85 47.76 -12.08
C ALA A 65 -1.37 46.48 -12.76
N MET A 66 -1.38 46.41 -14.11
CA MET A 66 -1.75 45.18 -14.85
C MET A 66 -0.72 44.05 -14.55
N ALA A 67 0.59 44.38 -14.54
CA ALA A 67 1.60 43.38 -14.18
C ALA A 67 1.38 42.84 -12.75
N LYS A 68 1.16 43.80 -11.82
CA LYS A 68 0.88 43.46 -10.43
C LYS A 68 -0.39 42.58 -10.27
N ALA A 69 -1.45 42.88 -11.00
CA ALA A 69 -2.66 42.11 -10.95
C ALA A 69 -2.45 40.62 -11.35
N ILE A 70 -1.62 40.39 -12.38
CA ILE A 70 -1.24 39.03 -12.79
C ILE A 70 -0.39 38.36 -11.69
N GLU A 71 0.60 39.09 -11.13
CA GLU A 71 1.47 38.54 -10.08
C GLU A 71 0.65 38.21 -8.79
N ASP A 72 -0.28 39.09 -8.40
CA ASP A 72 -1.16 38.87 -7.25
C ASP A 72 -2.09 37.66 -7.49
N ALA A 73 -2.61 37.50 -8.71
CA ALA A 73 -3.43 36.37 -9.08
C ALA A 73 -2.62 35.04 -9.03
N ILE A 74 -1.37 35.08 -9.49
CA ILE A 74 -0.45 33.91 -9.39
C ILE A 74 -0.18 33.58 -7.93
N ALA A 75 0.09 34.59 -7.10
CA ALA A 75 0.37 34.41 -5.67
C ALA A 75 -0.83 33.87 -4.88
N ALA A 76 -2.04 34.10 -5.35
CA ALA A 76 -3.29 33.59 -4.74
C ALA A 76 -3.62 32.13 -5.11
N LEU A 77 -2.88 31.51 -6.05
CA LEU A 77 -3.13 30.16 -6.50
C LEU A 77 -2.95 29.16 -5.37
N GLN A 78 -3.86 28.20 -5.32
CA GLN A 78 -3.79 27.05 -4.41
C GLN A 78 -3.70 25.77 -5.21
N TYR A 79 -2.74 24.92 -4.86
CA TYR A 79 -2.62 23.60 -5.46
C TYR A 79 -3.84 22.73 -5.12
N LYS A 80 -4.20 21.83 -6.03
CA LYS A 80 -5.11 20.73 -5.74
C LYS A 80 -4.52 19.82 -4.67
N ASP A 81 -5.40 19.18 -3.93
CA ASP A 81 -4.99 18.15 -3.00
C ASP A 81 -4.41 16.96 -3.77
N ALA A 82 -3.47 16.23 -3.15
CA ALA A 82 -2.95 14.99 -3.72
C ALA A 82 -4.05 13.90 -3.79
N ASP A 83 -3.88 12.94 -4.68
CA ASP A 83 -4.75 11.78 -4.81
C ASP A 83 -4.35 10.68 -3.81
N TYR A 84 -5.20 10.41 -2.83
CA TYR A 84 -5.02 9.39 -1.81
C TYR A 84 -5.66 8.04 -2.13
N THR A 85 -6.21 7.86 -3.32
CA THR A 85 -6.93 6.63 -3.71
C THR A 85 -6.12 5.36 -3.44
N LYS A 86 -4.81 5.38 -3.76
CA LYS A 86 -3.91 4.24 -3.52
C LYS A 86 -3.67 3.99 -2.02
N VAL A 87 -3.53 5.07 -1.24
CA VAL A 87 -3.36 4.98 0.23
C VAL A 87 -4.61 4.38 0.85
N ASP A 88 -5.79 4.87 0.46
CA ASP A 88 -7.06 4.36 0.97
C ASP A 88 -7.28 2.89 0.62
N ALA A 89 -6.89 2.49 -0.60
CA ALA A 89 -6.93 1.08 -1.01
C ALA A 89 -5.95 0.22 -0.20
N ALA A 90 -4.74 0.70 0.07
CA ALA A 90 -3.75 -0.01 0.88
C ALA A 90 -4.20 -0.15 2.34
N ILE A 91 -4.77 0.92 2.92
CA ILE A 91 -5.36 0.89 4.27
C ILE A 91 -6.53 -0.10 4.33
N ALA A 92 -7.39 -0.11 3.31
CA ALA A 92 -8.52 -1.05 3.26
C ALA A 92 -8.03 -2.51 3.21
N LYS A 93 -6.97 -2.80 2.44
CA LYS A 93 -6.31 -4.12 2.43
C LYS A 93 -5.77 -4.49 3.82
N ALA A 94 -5.06 -3.56 4.48
CA ALA A 94 -4.51 -3.77 5.82
C ALA A 94 -5.62 -4.09 6.84
N ASN A 95 -6.71 -3.33 6.81
CA ASN A 95 -7.84 -3.49 7.73
C ASN A 95 -8.66 -4.77 7.49
N ALA A 96 -8.58 -5.36 6.30
CA ALA A 96 -9.24 -6.63 5.97
C ALA A 96 -8.47 -7.84 6.52
N LEU A 97 -7.23 -7.69 6.96
CA LEU A 97 -6.41 -8.76 7.50
C LEU A 97 -6.76 -8.99 8.99
N ASN A 98 -6.84 -10.26 9.37
CA ASN A 98 -6.93 -10.61 10.79
C ASN A 98 -5.52 -10.63 11.41
N LYS A 99 -5.19 -9.59 12.17
CA LYS A 99 -3.87 -9.45 12.79
C LYS A 99 -3.45 -10.62 13.69
N ASN A 100 -4.43 -11.37 14.21
CA ASN A 100 -4.15 -12.51 15.07
C ASN A 100 -3.54 -13.70 14.32
N ASP A 101 -3.61 -13.72 12.99
CA ASP A 101 -3.09 -14.80 12.16
C ASP A 101 -1.59 -14.65 11.88
N TYR A 102 -1.01 -13.50 12.20
CA TYR A 102 0.39 -13.17 11.90
C TYR A 102 1.28 -13.15 13.14
N LYS A 103 2.57 -13.45 12.95
CA LYS A 103 3.59 -13.44 14.02
C LYS A 103 3.80 -12.04 14.57
N ASP A 104 3.85 -11.05 13.67
CA ASP A 104 3.98 -9.63 14.01
C ASP A 104 3.21 -8.79 12.99
N PHE A 105 2.34 -7.92 13.45
CA PHE A 105 1.52 -7.02 12.63
C PHE A 105 1.91 -5.54 12.85
N SER A 106 2.85 -5.27 13.73
CA SER A 106 3.22 -3.91 14.15
C SER A 106 3.73 -3.04 13.00
N GLY A 107 4.43 -3.62 12.03
CA GLY A 107 4.92 -2.92 10.85
C GLY A 107 3.78 -2.35 9.99
N VAL A 108 2.69 -3.10 9.84
CA VAL A 108 1.49 -2.65 9.11
C VAL A 108 0.80 -1.53 9.89
N GLU A 109 0.61 -1.69 11.20
CA GLU A 109 0.01 -0.66 12.05
C GLU A 109 0.83 0.64 12.00
N ALA A 110 2.16 0.54 12.07
CA ALA A 110 3.06 1.69 11.99
C ALA A 110 2.95 2.41 10.63
N ALA A 111 2.94 1.68 9.51
CA ALA A 111 2.82 2.25 8.18
C ALA A 111 1.46 2.95 7.97
N VAL A 112 0.37 2.37 8.45
CA VAL A 112 -0.97 2.98 8.40
C VAL A 112 -1.02 4.26 9.24
N ASN A 113 -0.47 4.24 10.45
CA ASN A 113 -0.46 5.39 11.36
C ASN A 113 0.45 6.53 10.89
N ALA A 114 1.43 6.24 10.03
CA ALA A 114 2.34 7.23 9.46
C ALA A 114 1.73 8.02 8.29
N VAL A 115 0.49 7.70 7.86
CA VAL A 115 -0.17 8.41 6.76
C VAL A 115 -0.52 9.84 7.14
N VAL A 116 -0.04 10.79 6.35
CA VAL A 116 -0.32 12.23 6.48
C VAL A 116 -1.23 12.66 5.32
N ARG A 117 -2.27 13.46 5.59
CA ARG A 117 -3.33 13.78 4.61
C ARG A 117 -3.43 15.27 4.24
N ASP A 118 -2.36 16.02 4.41
CA ASP A 118 -2.28 17.46 4.09
C ASP A 118 -1.42 17.78 2.85
N LYS A 119 -1.09 16.75 2.05
CA LYS A 119 -0.27 16.86 0.85
C LYS A 119 -1.08 17.39 -0.34
N ASN A 120 -0.43 18.22 -1.15
CA ASN A 120 -0.96 18.70 -2.41
C ASN A 120 -0.39 17.90 -3.60
N ILE A 121 -0.91 18.17 -4.80
CA ILE A 121 -0.57 17.41 -6.01
C ILE A 121 0.92 17.43 -6.37
N THR A 122 1.68 18.46 -5.97
CA THR A 122 3.14 18.52 -6.21
C THR A 122 3.91 17.53 -5.34
N GLU A 123 3.27 17.01 -4.30
CA GLU A 123 3.80 16.03 -3.35
C GLU A 123 3.22 14.62 -3.59
N GLN A 124 2.59 14.38 -4.75
CA GLN A 124 1.94 13.08 -5.07
C GLN A 124 2.88 11.89 -4.90
N SER A 125 4.17 12.05 -5.21
CA SER A 125 5.17 10.99 -5.04
C SER A 125 5.33 10.56 -3.58
N GLU A 126 5.18 11.48 -2.63
CA GLU A 126 5.23 11.17 -1.19
C GLU A 126 3.98 10.38 -0.77
N VAL A 127 2.81 10.77 -1.31
CA VAL A 127 1.55 10.03 -1.09
C VAL A 127 1.62 8.62 -1.66
N ASP A 128 2.16 8.47 -2.88
CA ASP A 128 2.37 7.14 -3.47
C ASP A 128 3.36 6.30 -2.66
N ALA A 129 4.39 6.92 -2.05
CA ALA A 129 5.32 6.23 -1.17
C ALA A 129 4.67 5.75 0.13
N MET A 130 3.70 6.50 0.69
CA MET A 130 2.91 6.05 1.86
C MET A 130 2.09 4.79 1.51
N ALA A 131 1.42 4.78 0.35
CA ALA A 131 0.68 3.60 -0.11
C ALA A 131 1.60 2.39 -0.24
N LYS A 132 2.76 2.59 -0.89
CA LYS A 132 3.77 1.54 -1.05
C LYS A 132 4.30 1.03 0.29
N ALA A 133 4.55 1.89 1.27
CA ALA A 133 5.02 1.48 2.59
C ALA A 133 4.02 0.54 3.29
N ILE A 134 2.72 0.80 3.17
CA ILE A 134 1.68 -0.09 3.70
C ILE A 134 1.67 -1.42 2.95
N GLU A 135 1.76 -1.40 1.62
CA GLU A 135 1.78 -2.61 0.79
C GLU A 135 3.02 -3.47 1.07
N ASP A 136 4.20 -2.84 1.21
CA ASP A 136 5.45 -3.52 1.56
C ASP A 136 5.35 -4.16 2.96
N ALA A 137 4.76 -3.45 3.93
CA ALA A 137 4.54 -3.98 5.28
C ALA A 137 3.58 -5.18 5.27
N ILE A 138 2.51 -5.13 4.47
CA ILE A 138 1.59 -6.27 4.28
C ILE A 138 2.33 -7.45 3.65
N ALA A 139 3.15 -7.21 2.63
CA ALA A 139 3.91 -8.25 1.93
C ALA A 139 4.97 -8.92 2.82
N ALA A 140 5.46 -8.23 3.83
CA ALA A 140 6.44 -8.74 4.80
C ALA A 140 5.80 -9.60 5.91
N LEU A 141 4.46 -9.66 6.01
CA LEU A 141 3.76 -10.40 7.04
C LEU A 141 4.06 -11.91 6.96
N GLN A 142 4.28 -12.51 8.11
CA GLN A 142 4.45 -13.95 8.25
C GLN A 142 3.32 -14.52 9.10
N TYR A 143 2.66 -15.54 8.59
CA TYR A 143 1.65 -16.27 9.36
C TYR A 143 2.28 -16.93 10.59
N LYS A 144 1.51 -17.06 11.67
CA LYS A 144 1.85 -17.91 12.80
C LYS A 144 2.05 -19.36 12.36
N ASP A 145 2.85 -20.07 13.10
CA ASP A 145 3.05 -21.49 12.87
C ASP A 145 1.73 -22.26 13.14
N ALA A 146 1.53 -23.38 12.42
CA ALA A 146 0.42 -24.27 12.67
C ALA A 146 0.55 -24.93 14.06
N ASP A 147 -0.57 -25.30 14.65
CA ASP A 147 -0.62 -26.03 15.92
C ASP A 147 -0.42 -27.53 15.68
N TYR A 148 0.70 -28.05 16.16
CA TYR A 148 1.08 -29.46 16.08
C TYR A 148 0.68 -30.29 17.32
N THR A 149 -0.06 -29.72 18.28
CA THR A 149 -0.41 -30.40 19.53
C THR A 149 -1.05 -31.76 19.31
N LYS A 150 -1.96 -31.87 18.34
CA LYS A 150 -2.62 -33.14 17.99
C LYS A 150 -1.66 -34.14 17.39
N VAL A 151 -0.76 -33.70 16.51
CA VAL A 151 0.28 -34.55 15.89
C VAL A 151 1.20 -35.09 16.95
N ASP A 152 1.67 -34.23 17.85
CA ASP A 152 2.57 -34.64 18.92
C ASP A 152 1.91 -35.64 19.89
N ALA A 153 0.63 -35.42 20.18
CA ALA A 153 -0.15 -36.37 20.98
C ALA A 153 -0.33 -37.72 20.26
N ALA A 154 -0.59 -37.73 18.96
CA ALA A 154 -0.74 -38.94 18.17
C ALA A 154 0.60 -39.70 18.07
N ILE A 155 1.72 -39.01 17.84
CA ILE A 155 3.06 -39.60 17.86
C ILE A 155 3.37 -40.20 19.25
N ALA A 156 3.05 -39.49 20.32
CA ALA A 156 3.26 -40.00 21.68
C ALA A 156 2.45 -41.29 21.93
N LYS A 157 1.19 -41.33 21.49
CA LYS A 157 0.37 -42.59 21.54
C LYS A 157 1.04 -43.69 20.75
N ALA A 158 1.48 -43.46 19.50
CA ALA A 158 2.14 -44.46 18.67
C ALA A 158 3.43 -45.00 19.35
N ASN A 159 4.25 -44.12 19.92
CA ASN A 159 5.49 -44.47 20.59
C ASN A 159 5.30 -45.24 21.92
N ALA A 160 4.13 -45.09 22.57
CA ALA A 160 3.80 -45.83 23.79
C ALA A 160 3.37 -47.29 23.52
N LEU A 161 3.09 -47.62 22.24
CA LEU A 161 2.69 -49.00 21.88
C LEU A 161 3.91 -49.91 21.77
N ASN A 162 3.80 -51.11 22.31
CA ASN A 162 4.82 -52.16 22.09
C ASN A 162 4.51 -52.83 20.72
N LYS A 163 5.31 -52.53 19.72
CA LYS A 163 5.15 -53.04 18.34
C LYS A 163 5.18 -54.56 18.24
N ASP A 164 5.89 -55.23 19.16
CA ASP A 164 5.97 -56.70 19.17
C ASP A 164 4.64 -57.40 19.46
N ASN A 165 3.64 -56.70 20.00
CA ASN A 165 2.32 -57.20 20.28
C ASN A 165 1.41 -57.26 19.04
N TYR A 166 1.78 -56.62 17.92
CA TYR A 166 0.92 -56.47 16.75
C TYR A 166 1.41 -57.30 15.55
N LYS A 167 0.47 -57.72 14.71
CA LYS A 167 0.76 -58.51 13.50
C LYS A 167 1.58 -57.69 12.50
N ASP A 168 1.19 -56.43 12.32
CA ASP A 168 1.89 -55.48 11.46
C ASP A 168 1.83 -54.08 12.10
N PHE A 169 2.97 -53.40 12.20
CA PHE A 169 3.12 -52.06 12.76
C PHE A 169 3.60 -51.06 11.73
N THR A 170 3.89 -51.50 10.49
CA THR A 170 4.52 -50.69 9.43
C THR A 170 3.67 -49.47 9.06
N GLY A 171 2.32 -49.61 9.07
CA GLY A 171 1.41 -48.49 8.79
C GLY A 171 1.54 -47.33 9.77
N VAL A 172 1.74 -47.67 11.08
CA VAL A 172 1.96 -46.65 12.11
C VAL A 172 3.31 -45.96 11.93
N GLU A 173 4.35 -46.75 11.69
CA GLU A 173 5.72 -46.19 11.42
C GLU A 173 5.70 -45.31 10.20
N ALA A 174 5.03 -45.68 9.12
CA ALA A 174 4.90 -44.92 7.89
C ALA A 174 4.17 -43.57 8.14
N ALA A 175 3.05 -43.61 8.88
CA ALA A 175 2.27 -42.42 9.20
C ALA A 175 3.08 -41.42 10.09
N VAL A 176 3.82 -41.92 11.07
CA VAL A 176 4.69 -41.10 11.93
C VAL A 176 5.81 -40.47 11.10
N ASN A 177 6.46 -41.27 10.23
CA ASN A 177 7.57 -40.79 9.39
C ASN A 177 7.10 -39.80 8.28
N ALA A 178 5.83 -39.83 7.90
CA ALA A 178 5.26 -38.91 6.92
C ALA A 178 4.97 -37.51 7.51
N VAL A 179 5.12 -37.31 8.81
CA VAL A 179 4.90 -35.99 9.45
C VAL A 179 5.92 -34.99 8.96
N THR A 180 5.42 -33.90 8.37
CA THR A 180 6.23 -32.74 7.98
C THR A 180 6.00 -31.59 8.95
N ARG A 181 7.07 -30.87 9.33
CA ARG A 181 7.03 -29.71 10.23
C ARG A 181 7.27 -28.41 9.44
N GLY A 182 6.97 -27.26 10.06
CA GLY A 182 7.22 -25.96 9.49
C GLY A 182 6.05 -25.39 8.69
N LYS A 183 4.87 -26.01 8.78
CA LYS A 183 3.65 -25.45 8.22
C LYS A 183 3.16 -24.27 9.03
N ASN A 184 2.49 -23.34 8.38
CA ASN A 184 1.89 -22.18 9.01
C ASN A 184 0.38 -22.38 9.26
N LEU A 185 -0.25 -21.41 9.91
CA LEU A 185 -1.65 -21.44 10.32
C LEU A 185 -2.63 -21.72 9.15
N THR A 186 -2.32 -21.23 7.93
CA THR A 186 -3.20 -21.47 6.77
C THR A 186 -3.21 -22.92 6.31
N GLU A 187 -2.22 -23.73 6.74
CA GLU A 187 -2.06 -25.15 6.46
C GLU A 187 -2.49 -26.05 7.63
N GLN A 188 -3.23 -25.49 8.63
CA GLN A 188 -3.64 -26.25 9.82
C GLN A 188 -4.42 -27.51 9.48
N THR A 189 -5.25 -27.47 8.43
CA THR A 189 -6.02 -28.64 7.98
C THR A 189 -5.11 -29.81 7.57
N GLU A 190 -3.97 -29.52 6.93
CA GLU A 190 -3.00 -30.55 6.56
C GLU A 190 -2.31 -31.14 7.80
N VAL A 191 -2.01 -30.29 8.78
CA VAL A 191 -1.43 -30.72 10.07
C VAL A 191 -2.42 -31.62 10.82
N ASP A 192 -3.70 -31.25 10.87
CA ASP A 192 -4.74 -32.08 11.49
C ASP A 192 -4.91 -33.42 10.76
N ALA A 193 -4.74 -33.45 9.43
CA ALA A 193 -4.78 -34.68 8.63
C ALA A 193 -3.62 -35.63 8.96
N MET A 194 -2.41 -35.10 9.25
CA MET A 194 -1.27 -35.92 9.69
C MET A 194 -1.57 -36.60 11.04
N ALA A 195 -2.14 -35.86 12.00
CA ALA A 195 -2.55 -36.42 13.27
C ALA A 195 -3.56 -37.56 13.10
N LYS A 196 -4.58 -37.30 12.25
CA LYS A 196 -5.59 -38.29 11.93
C LYS A 196 -5.02 -39.56 11.26
N ALA A 197 -4.08 -39.40 10.33
CA ALA A 197 -3.43 -40.53 9.67
C ALA A 197 -2.71 -41.44 10.66
N ILE A 198 -2.05 -40.91 11.68
CA ILE A 198 -1.42 -41.68 12.74
C ILE A 198 -2.50 -42.40 13.60
N GLU A 199 -3.54 -41.67 13.98
CA GLU A 199 -4.63 -42.24 14.79
C GLU A 199 -5.37 -43.35 14.04
N ASP A 200 -5.65 -43.17 12.74
CA ASP A 200 -6.27 -44.20 11.90
C ASP A 200 -5.35 -45.44 11.77
N ALA A 201 -4.05 -45.24 11.60
CA ALA A 201 -3.07 -46.32 11.55
C ALA A 201 -3.01 -47.11 12.87
N ILE A 202 -3.07 -46.42 14.02
CA ILE A 202 -3.14 -47.04 15.34
C ILE A 202 -4.43 -47.82 15.48
N ALA A 203 -5.57 -47.29 15.06
CA ALA A 203 -6.86 -47.92 15.13
C ALA A 203 -6.97 -49.20 14.26
N ALA A 204 -6.18 -49.29 13.19
CA ALA A 204 -6.13 -50.43 12.29
C ALA A 204 -5.25 -51.57 12.82
N LEU A 205 -4.52 -51.39 13.92
CA LEU A 205 -3.63 -52.41 14.46
C LEU A 205 -4.41 -53.66 14.93
N GLN A 206 -3.82 -54.82 14.63
CA GLN A 206 -4.32 -56.12 15.07
C GLN A 206 -3.29 -56.81 15.97
N TYR A 207 -3.71 -57.29 17.13
CA TYR A 207 -2.85 -58.06 18.01
C TYR A 207 -2.43 -59.37 17.33
N LYS A 208 -1.23 -59.84 17.66
CA LYS A 208 -0.79 -61.20 17.36
C LYS A 208 -1.69 -62.18 18.05
N ASP A 209 -1.84 -63.34 17.41
CA ASP A 209 -2.58 -64.46 18.03
C ASP A 209 -1.83 -64.95 19.27
N ALA A 210 -2.59 -65.47 20.23
CA ALA A 210 -1.99 -66.09 21.43
C ALA A 210 -1.10 -67.28 21.05
N ASP A 211 0.04 -67.37 21.72
CA ASP A 211 0.96 -68.52 21.58
C ASP A 211 0.45 -69.72 22.43
N TYR A 212 -0.08 -70.74 21.74
CA TYR A 212 -0.57 -71.97 22.36
C TYR A 212 0.47 -73.08 22.43
N THR A 213 1.74 -72.84 22.02
CA THR A 213 2.80 -73.84 21.96
C THR A 213 2.97 -74.64 23.27
N LYS A 214 2.90 -73.94 24.39
CA LYS A 214 3.02 -74.57 25.72
C LYS A 214 1.80 -75.40 26.07
N VAL A 215 0.61 -74.94 25.66
CA VAL A 215 -0.64 -75.66 25.91
C VAL A 215 -0.69 -76.94 25.06
N ASP A 216 -0.32 -76.78 23.76
CA ASP A 216 -0.28 -77.92 22.83
C ASP A 216 0.76 -78.97 23.23
N ALA A 217 1.94 -78.51 23.74
CA ALA A 217 2.96 -79.41 24.28
C ALA A 217 2.50 -80.13 25.57
N ALA A 218 1.69 -79.45 26.38
CA ALA A 218 1.13 -80.11 27.59
C ALA A 218 0.05 -81.12 27.23
N ILE A 219 -0.82 -80.80 26.26
CA ILE A 219 -1.81 -81.74 25.75
C ILE A 219 -1.17 -82.99 25.15
N ALA A 220 -0.09 -82.76 24.33
CA ALA A 220 0.64 -83.90 23.69
C ALA A 220 1.32 -84.87 24.73
N LYS A 221 1.67 -84.31 25.93
CA LYS A 221 2.19 -85.16 26.99
C LYS A 221 1.11 -85.93 27.81
N ALA A 222 -0.09 -85.43 27.78
CA ALA A 222 -1.23 -86.00 28.51
C ALA A 222 -1.93 -87.10 27.74
N ASN A 223 -1.75 -87.20 26.41
CA ASN A 223 -2.22 -88.25 25.52
C ASN A 223 -1.14 -89.31 25.30
#